data_50f858d638151abc8bcf80099de73ee5
#
_entry.id   50f858d638151abc8bcf80099de73ee5
#
_cell.length_a   1.000
_cell.length_b   1.000
_cell.length_c   1.000
_cell.angle_alpha   90.00
_cell.angle_beta   90.00
_cell.angle_gamma   90.00
#
_symmetry.space_group_name_H-M   'P 1'
#
loop_
_entity.id
_entity.type
_entity.pdbx_description
1 polymer ?
#
loop_
_entity_poly.entity_id
_entity_poly.type
_entity_poly.pdbx_seq_one_letter_code
_entity_poly.pdbx_strand_id
1 'polypeptide(L)'
;MIMTRFMRAAGVLVAIAIAGCGSLDVVNPNAPDAKRALSDPTALEAVAGGTMRTWFNAYDGCEGNCVLVTQAQTFSASWNNWNMNFYSSIDADGKRLSRPWQNDPAAAGRTSIEVPWGGMYATISSAVDVLKAIRITKTVINNASDTKRAEVIAEFMLGASLSYIALNYDKGYIVDENTDVTTLVYSNRKEVRDAAIAKLQSAATAAKAASFTTVAGWTNGQTYTSAQIAQIANTLSAITLAYYPRNAAENTAVAWPQVLTYTNAGMSSGTPVDFVFIGDGCISFCHEILTWFDAFDTGRVNTRVANLMDPATQATPWPLTGNPAPNSVDKRMGDGSFGDATIVDGFGTNPKTGNAGTDFVYSRQAIFRPSRGSYHQSNIGYIRYDKSGLQDPGGIYGGFGPAPVISAGQNDLLKAEAALRGGDLVTAVTLINKTRVGRGGLAPASVADGVAVLTTKLGYENEIELLGLGAATFYWRRRTDALLAGTPHEMPVPAKELGVKGEALYTWGGTGPLNSATPP
;
A
#
# COMPACT_ATOMS: atom_id res chain seq x y z
N MET A 1 71.66 1.53 38.11
CA MET A 1 71.27 2.77 37.37
C MET A 1 70.37 2.49 36.16
N ILE A 2 70.26 1.28 35.68
CA ILE A 2 69.38 0.93 34.52
C ILE A 2 67.92 0.65 34.94
N MET A 3 67.74 0.05 36.15
CA MET A 3 66.42 -0.35 36.66
C MET A 3 65.49 0.84 37.00
N THR A 4 66.05 1.97 37.43
CA THR A 4 65.27 3.22 37.73
C THR A 4 64.82 3.99 36.54
N ARG A 5 65.41 3.78 35.36
CA ARG A 5 64.95 4.40 34.11
C ARG A 5 63.75 3.65 33.50
N PHE A 6 63.66 2.33 33.65
CA PHE A 6 62.55 1.53 33.22
C PHE A 6 61.26 1.80 34.03
N MET A 7 61.35 2.01 35.32
CA MET A 7 60.21 2.34 36.17
C MET A 7 59.61 3.74 35.87
N ARG A 8 60.45 4.70 35.48
CA ARG A 8 59.98 6.04 35.09
C ARG A 8 59.32 6.04 33.70
N ALA A 9 59.79 5.23 32.77
CA ALA A 9 59.18 5.09 31.44
C ALA A 9 57.85 4.31 31.52
N ALA A 10 57.72 3.30 32.36
CA ALA A 10 56.46 2.58 32.59
C ALA A 10 55.39 3.47 33.26
N GLY A 11 55.79 4.33 34.22
CA GLY A 11 54.88 5.27 34.87
C GLY A 11 54.32 6.34 33.91
N VAL A 12 55.11 6.81 32.95
CA VAL A 12 54.67 7.79 31.94
C VAL A 12 53.76 7.13 30.92
N LEU A 13 54.00 5.89 30.52
CA LEU A 13 53.12 5.16 29.60
C LEU A 13 51.74 4.83 30.21
N VAL A 14 51.67 4.50 31.51
CA VAL A 14 50.42 4.28 32.24
C VAL A 14 49.65 5.60 32.43
N ALA A 15 50.32 6.72 32.68
CA ALA A 15 49.68 8.02 32.80
C ALA A 15 49.09 8.53 31.48
N ILE A 16 49.69 8.21 30.33
CA ILE A 16 49.17 8.54 29.01
C ILE A 16 47.97 7.65 28.63
N ALA A 17 47.91 6.41 29.07
CA ALA A 17 46.79 5.50 28.85
C ALA A 17 45.52 5.89 29.63
N ILE A 18 45.66 6.59 30.77
CA ILE A 18 44.52 7.04 31.59
C ILE A 18 44.00 8.41 31.13
N ALA A 19 44.78 9.20 30.43
CA ALA A 19 44.35 10.50 29.88
C ALA A 19 43.52 10.36 28.55
N GLY A 20 43.42 9.16 27.98
CA GLY A 20 42.69 8.90 26.73
C GLY A 20 41.21 8.54 26.89
N CYS A 21 40.68 8.47 28.11
CA CYS A 21 39.24 8.27 28.34
C CYS A 21 38.49 9.59 28.57
N GLY A 22 38.77 10.59 27.75
CA GLY A 22 37.79 11.66 27.56
C GLY A 22 36.59 11.10 26.79
N SER A 23 35.37 11.46 27.16
CA SER A 23 34.17 11.05 26.43
C SER A 23 34.36 11.35 24.96
N LEU A 24 34.23 10.33 24.11
CA LEU A 24 34.20 10.45 22.66
C LEU A 24 32.89 11.07 22.17
N ASP A 25 32.19 11.83 22.98
CA ASP A 25 31.08 12.65 22.57
C ASP A 25 31.60 13.82 21.72
N VAL A 26 32.00 13.49 20.51
CA VAL A 26 32.18 14.48 19.45
C VAL A 26 30.80 14.94 19.03
N VAL A 27 30.31 15.98 19.66
CA VAL A 27 29.11 16.69 19.17
C VAL A 27 29.49 17.24 17.80
N ASN A 28 29.01 16.58 16.74
CA ASN A 28 29.12 17.12 15.40
C ASN A 28 28.14 18.31 15.31
N PRO A 29 28.59 19.55 15.25
CA PRO A 29 27.70 20.71 15.21
C PRO A 29 26.86 20.76 13.92
N ASN A 30 27.19 19.95 12.93
CA ASN A 30 26.45 19.79 11.68
C ASN A 30 25.57 18.52 11.65
N ALA A 31 25.63 17.68 12.68
CA ALA A 31 24.68 16.58 12.81
C ALA A 31 23.32 17.15 13.22
N PRO A 32 22.23 16.79 12.54
CA PRO A 32 20.90 17.16 13.01
C PRO A 32 20.70 16.59 14.42
N ASP A 33 20.67 17.45 15.43
CA ASP A 33 20.27 17.06 16.77
C ASP A 33 18.75 16.87 16.76
N ALA A 34 18.29 15.64 16.89
CA ALA A 34 16.86 15.30 16.92
C ALA A 34 16.13 16.13 17.99
N LYS A 35 16.73 16.32 19.18
CA LYS A 35 16.16 17.14 20.24
C LYS A 35 16.01 18.61 19.81
N ARG A 36 16.99 19.15 19.11
CA ARG A 36 16.96 20.52 18.58
C ARG A 36 15.93 20.67 17.47
N ALA A 37 15.86 19.69 16.54
CA ALA A 37 14.86 19.71 15.46
C ALA A 37 13.43 19.64 16.00
N LEU A 38 13.17 18.83 17.03
CA LEU A 38 11.85 18.71 17.67
C LEU A 38 11.49 19.92 18.56
N SER A 39 12.45 20.78 18.92
CA SER A 39 12.20 22.02 19.63
C SER A 39 12.03 23.23 18.71
N ASP A 40 12.40 23.10 17.42
CA ASP A 40 12.20 24.13 16.39
C ASP A 40 10.80 23.96 15.77
N PRO A 41 9.92 24.95 15.89
CA PRO A 41 8.56 24.86 15.33
C PRO A 41 8.52 24.60 13.83
N THR A 42 9.42 25.19 13.06
CA THR A 42 9.50 25.02 11.59
C THR A 42 9.95 23.60 11.23
N ALA A 43 10.96 23.09 11.92
CA ALA A 43 11.45 21.73 11.73
C ALA A 43 10.39 20.72 12.16
N LEU A 44 9.65 20.97 13.25
CA LEU A 44 8.59 20.09 13.73
C LEU A 44 7.43 19.98 12.73
N GLU A 45 7.04 21.08 12.09
CA GLU A 45 6.04 21.06 11.02
C GLU A 45 6.53 20.27 9.80
N ALA A 46 7.80 20.42 9.42
CA ALA A 46 8.40 19.65 8.34
C ALA A 46 8.45 18.15 8.65
N VAL A 47 8.71 17.75 9.90
CA VAL A 47 8.65 16.35 10.35
C VAL A 47 7.21 15.81 10.23
N ALA A 48 6.21 16.58 10.66
CA ALA A 48 4.81 16.18 10.53
C ALA A 48 4.41 15.94 9.07
N GLY A 49 4.78 16.83 8.16
CA GLY A 49 4.56 16.65 6.71
C GLY A 49 5.37 15.49 6.12
N GLY A 50 6.61 15.32 6.59
CA GLY A 50 7.49 14.22 6.20
C GLY A 50 6.91 12.83 6.49
N THR A 51 6.06 12.69 7.52
CA THR A 51 5.38 11.43 7.82
C THR A 51 4.49 10.96 6.65
N MET A 52 3.81 11.89 5.97
CA MET A 52 2.96 11.57 4.82
C MET A 52 3.79 11.00 3.66
N ARG A 53 4.92 11.63 3.34
CA ARG A 53 5.82 11.17 2.28
C ARG A 53 6.44 9.80 2.61
N THR A 54 6.97 9.63 3.83
CA THR A 54 7.58 8.36 4.26
C THR A 54 6.56 7.24 4.22
N TRP A 55 5.34 7.49 4.72
CA TRP A 55 4.25 6.54 4.65
C TRP A 55 3.87 6.19 3.21
N PHE A 56 3.70 7.19 2.33
CA PHE A 56 3.34 6.95 0.94
C PHE A 56 4.36 6.07 0.22
N ASN A 57 5.64 6.40 0.33
CA ASN A 57 6.69 5.63 -0.33
C ASN A 57 6.80 4.19 0.22
N ALA A 58 6.47 3.97 1.49
CA ALA A 58 6.40 2.62 2.06
C ALA A 58 5.12 1.87 1.69
N TYR A 59 4.00 2.60 1.56
CA TYR A 59 2.69 2.04 1.22
C TYR A 59 2.62 1.62 -0.26
N ASP A 60 3.07 2.48 -1.17
CA ASP A 60 3.03 2.26 -2.61
C ASP A 60 4.29 1.53 -3.13
N GLY A 61 5.32 1.38 -2.29
CA GLY A 61 6.59 0.75 -2.64
C GLY A 61 6.47 -0.68 -3.15
N CYS A 62 7.16 -0.98 -4.23
CA CYS A 62 7.06 -2.27 -4.91
C CYS A 62 7.55 -3.46 -4.10
N GLU A 63 8.44 -3.28 -3.12
CA GLU A 63 8.86 -4.35 -2.23
C GLU A 63 7.68 -5.01 -1.51
N GLY A 64 6.70 -4.22 -1.09
CA GLY A 64 5.46 -4.71 -0.48
C GLY A 64 4.31 -4.78 -1.47
N ASN A 65 3.91 -3.65 -2.01
CA ASN A 65 2.67 -3.49 -2.76
C ASN A 65 2.66 -4.26 -4.08
N CYS A 66 3.70 -4.11 -4.92
CA CYS A 66 3.76 -4.83 -6.19
C CYS A 66 3.81 -6.35 -6.00
N VAL A 67 4.45 -6.82 -4.93
CA VAL A 67 4.46 -8.25 -4.59
C VAL A 67 3.06 -8.74 -4.23
N LEU A 68 2.31 -8.00 -3.42
CA LEU A 68 0.94 -8.37 -3.03
C LEU A 68 0.00 -8.41 -4.24
N VAL A 69 0.06 -7.42 -5.13
CA VAL A 69 -0.84 -7.38 -6.30
C VAL A 69 -0.48 -8.44 -7.35
N THR A 70 0.79 -8.84 -7.46
CA THR A 70 1.18 -9.97 -8.32
C THR A 70 0.79 -11.31 -7.69
N GLN A 71 0.90 -11.46 -6.38
CA GLN A 71 0.39 -12.63 -5.65
C GLN A 71 -1.14 -12.78 -5.78
N ALA A 72 -1.86 -11.67 -5.88
CA ALA A 72 -3.30 -11.65 -6.13
C ALA A 72 -3.67 -11.96 -7.58
N GLN A 73 -2.69 -12.13 -8.47
CA GLN A 73 -2.93 -12.25 -9.90
C GLN A 73 -3.76 -11.08 -10.48
N THR A 74 -3.51 -9.90 -9.96
CA THR A 74 -4.03 -8.64 -10.52
C THR A 74 -3.10 -8.17 -11.62
N PHE A 75 -1.82 -8.20 -11.34
CA PHE A 75 -0.74 -7.99 -12.30
C PHE A 75 0.15 -9.23 -12.39
N SER A 76 0.94 -9.30 -13.45
CA SER A 76 1.96 -10.32 -13.67
C SER A 76 3.27 -9.67 -14.06
N ALA A 77 4.37 -10.16 -13.52
CA ALA A 77 5.70 -9.74 -13.87
C ALA A 77 6.54 -10.92 -14.34
N SER A 78 7.12 -10.81 -15.54
CA SER A 78 8.11 -11.79 -16.03
C SER A 78 9.51 -11.48 -15.51
N TRP A 79 9.72 -10.30 -14.97
CA TRP A 79 10.97 -9.88 -14.36
C TRP A 79 10.90 -10.01 -12.83
N ASN A 80 12.05 -10.28 -12.20
CA ASN A 80 12.11 -10.44 -10.74
C ASN A 80 12.55 -9.16 -10.00
N ASN A 81 12.27 -7.99 -10.56
CA ASN A 81 12.44 -6.76 -9.82
C ASN A 81 11.55 -6.83 -8.57
N TRP A 82 12.06 -6.37 -7.45
CA TRP A 82 11.34 -6.39 -6.17
C TRP A 82 10.82 -7.79 -5.77
N ASN A 83 11.40 -8.86 -6.33
CA ASN A 83 10.96 -10.25 -6.11
C ASN A 83 9.55 -10.59 -6.62
N MET A 84 8.97 -9.75 -7.48
CA MET A 84 7.60 -9.93 -7.98
C MET A 84 7.40 -11.27 -8.68
N ASN A 85 8.32 -11.65 -9.60
CA ASN A 85 8.22 -12.94 -10.31
C ASN A 85 8.40 -14.11 -9.35
N PHE A 86 9.34 -14.03 -8.41
CA PHE A 86 9.59 -15.10 -7.45
C PHE A 86 8.34 -15.42 -6.62
N TYR A 87 7.74 -14.40 -5.99
CA TYR A 87 6.61 -14.61 -5.10
C TYR A 87 5.29 -14.87 -5.82
N SER A 88 5.14 -14.46 -7.08
CA SER A 88 3.94 -14.68 -7.89
C SER A 88 4.06 -15.85 -8.86
N SER A 89 5.18 -16.58 -8.87
CA SER A 89 5.44 -17.66 -9.84
C SER A 89 4.34 -18.73 -9.81
N ILE A 90 3.90 -19.07 -11.01
CA ILE A 90 2.93 -20.13 -11.27
C ILE A 90 3.48 -21.03 -12.36
N ASP A 91 3.06 -22.29 -12.37
CA ASP A 91 3.44 -23.27 -13.40
C ASP A 91 2.59 -23.10 -14.68
N ALA A 92 2.88 -23.92 -15.69
CA ALA A 92 2.16 -23.90 -16.96
C ALA A 92 0.67 -24.25 -16.82
N ASP A 93 0.29 -24.98 -15.78
CA ASP A 93 -1.09 -25.37 -15.48
C ASP A 93 -1.85 -24.30 -14.66
N GLY A 94 -1.21 -23.17 -14.37
CA GLY A 94 -1.80 -22.08 -13.58
C GLY A 94 -1.80 -22.34 -12.08
N LYS A 95 -1.08 -23.34 -11.60
CA LYS A 95 -0.92 -23.60 -10.18
C LYS A 95 0.23 -22.76 -9.64
N ARG A 96 0.01 -22.19 -8.46
CA ARG A 96 1.06 -21.45 -7.79
C ARG A 96 2.24 -22.37 -7.45
N LEU A 97 3.43 -21.93 -7.77
CA LEU A 97 4.64 -22.52 -7.22
C LEU A 97 4.68 -22.13 -5.72
N SER A 98 4.76 -23.14 -4.87
CA SER A 98 4.84 -22.93 -3.43
C SER A 98 6.16 -22.27 -3.07
N ARG A 99 6.11 -20.99 -2.72
CA ARG A 99 7.27 -20.17 -2.36
C ARG A 99 7.07 -19.57 -0.99
N PRO A 100 7.91 -19.92 0.00
CA PRO A 100 7.86 -19.29 1.31
C PRO A 100 8.36 -17.85 1.22
N TRP A 101 7.92 -17.00 2.15
CA TRP A 101 8.59 -15.73 2.36
C TRP A 101 10.07 -15.96 2.70
N GLN A 102 10.97 -15.24 2.03
CA GLN A 102 12.41 -15.33 2.31
C GLN A 102 12.75 -14.50 3.55
N ASN A 103 12.41 -15.01 4.71
CA ASN A 103 12.66 -14.36 6.00
C ASN A 103 13.98 -14.82 6.62
N ASP A 104 15.07 -14.62 5.88
CA ASP A 104 16.43 -14.91 6.28
C ASP A 104 17.29 -13.66 6.00
N PRO A 105 18.17 -13.23 6.94
CA PRO A 105 19.03 -12.05 6.73
C PRO A 105 19.93 -12.14 5.49
N ALA A 106 20.26 -13.34 5.01
CA ALA A 106 21.06 -13.56 3.81
C ALA A 106 20.25 -13.62 2.52
N ALA A 107 18.91 -13.77 2.59
CA ALA A 107 18.07 -13.91 1.41
C ALA A 107 17.82 -12.56 0.72
N ALA A 108 17.95 -12.52 -0.60
CA ALA A 108 17.66 -11.30 -1.39
C ALA A 108 16.19 -10.88 -1.27
N GLY A 109 15.28 -11.86 -1.23
CA GLY A 109 13.83 -11.62 -1.18
C GLY A 109 13.30 -11.11 0.17
N ARG A 110 14.15 -11.01 1.21
CA ARG A 110 13.74 -10.44 2.52
C ARG A 110 13.25 -9.00 2.42
N THR A 111 13.72 -8.24 1.43
CA THR A 111 13.34 -6.83 1.24
C THR A 111 11.83 -6.65 1.10
N SER A 112 11.12 -7.63 0.53
CA SER A 112 9.65 -7.61 0.42
C SER A 112 8.92 -7.63 1.77
N ILE A 113 9.61 -8.02 2.85
CA ILE A 113 9.09 -8.02 4.22
C ILE A 113 9.67 -6.84 5.01
N GLU A 114 10.99 -6.59 4.87
CA GLU A 114 11.73 -5.63 5.69
C GLU A 114 11.44 -4.17 5.32
N VAL A 115 11.36 -3.86 4.01
CA VAL A 115 11.27 -2.47 3.55
C VAL A 115 9.93 -1.84 3.95
N PRO A 116 8.76 -2.46 3.67
CA PRO A 116 7.50 -1.86 4.12
C PRO A 116 7.37 -1.81 5.65
N TRP A 117 7.86 -2.82 6.39
CA TRP A 117 7.92 -2.78 7.84
C TRP A 117 8.72 -1.57 8.33
N GLY A 118 9.97 -1.44 7.84
CA GLY A 118 10.87 -0.34 8.23
C GLY A 118 10.28 1.03 7.91
N GLY A 119 9.67 1.21 6.74
CA GLY A 119 9.04 2.47 6.35
C GLY A 119 7.83 2.84 7.22
N MET A 120 7.00 1.84 7.59
CA MET A 120 5.86 2.09 8.49
C MET A 120 6.35 2.46 9.90
N TYR A 121 7.35 1.76 10.45
CA TYR A 121 7.88 2.12 11.78
C TYR A 121 8.70 3.41 11.78
N ALA A 122 9.35 3.79 10.67
CA ALA A 122 9.96 5.11 10.53
C ALA A 122 8.89 6.22 10.56
N THR A 123 7.74 6.00 9.90
CA THR A 123 6.59 6.91 9.97
C THR A 123 6.02 7.00 11.38
N ILE A 124 5.84 5.85 12.07
CA ILE A 124 5.37 5.79 13.46
C ILE A 124 6.31 6.58 14.38
N SER A 125 7.61 6.35 14.28
CA SER A 125 8.61 7.05 15.10
C SER A 125 8.52 8.57 14.92
N SER A 126 8.51 9.05 13.67
CA SER A 126 8.39 10.49 13.39
C SER A 126 7.05 11.07 13.88
N ALA A 127 5.95 10.35 13.70
CA ALA A 127 4.64 10.77 14.19
C ALA A 127 4.60 10.87 15.72
N VAL A 128 5.16 9.88 16.40
CA VAL A 128 5.27 9.86 17.88
C VAL A 128 6.12 11.01 18.38
N ASP A 129 7.23 11.35 17.71
CA ASP A 129 8.07 12.49 18.07
C ASP A 129 7.30 13.82 17.95
N VAL A 130 6.52 14.01 16.89
CA VAL A 130 5.64 15.18 16.74
C VAL A 130 4.61 15.24 17.86
N LEU A 131 3.94 14.11 18.18
CA LEU A 131 2.96 14.03 19.23
C LEU A 131 3.55 14.31 20.62
N LYS A 132 4.75 13.79 20.92
CA LYS A 132 5.50 14.10 22.13
C LYS A 132 5.81 15.58 22.25
N ALA A 133 6.33 16.19 21.19
CA ALA A 133 6.65 17.62 21.19
C ALA A 133 5.40 18.48 21.47
N ILE A 134 4.28 18.18 20.81
CA ILE A 134 3.04 18.97 20.97
C ILE A 134 2.33 18.65 22.29
N ARG A 135 2.14 17.37 22.62
CA ARG A 135 1.29 16.94 23.73
C ARG A 135 2.00 16.94 25.08
N ILE A 136 3.29 16.59 25.11
CA ILE A 136 4.07 16.48 26.35
C ILE A 136 4.90 17.75 26.55
N THR A 137 5.73 18.14 25.58
CA THR A 137 6.60 19.31 25.68
C THR A 137 5.84 20.65 25.49
N LYS A 138 4.61 20.61 24.94
CA LYS A 138 3.76 21.78 24.68
C LYS A 138 4.36 22.75 23.64
N THR A 139 5.14 22.23 22.71
CA THR A 139 5.67 23.01 21.59
C THR A 139 4.54 23.53 20.72
N VAL A 140 4.59 24.82 20.38
CA VAL A 140 3.61 25.49 19.51
C VAL A 140 4.28 25.76 18.15
N ILE A 141 3.63 25.33 17.07
CA ILE A 141 4.05 25.59 15.69
C ILE A 141 3.34 26.85 15.22
N ASN A 142 4.09 27.88 14.84
CA ASN A 142 3.58 29.18 14.36
C ASN A 142 2.35 29.72 15.14
N ASN A 143 1.24 29.00 15.11
CA ASN A 143 -0.02 29.33 15.76
C ASN A 143 -0.80 28.06 16.16
N ALA A 144 -1.94 28.23 16.80
CA ALA A 144 -2.77 27.11 17.27
C ALA A 144 -3.32 26.24 16.13
N SER A 145 -3.64 26.83 14.97
CA SER A 145 -4.18 26.08 13.82
C SER A 145 -3.10 25.21 13.19
N ASP A 146 -1.88 25.71 13.01
CA ASP A 146 -0.74 24.95 12.46
C ASP A 146 -0.32 23.83 13.41
N THR A 147 -0.29 24.13 14.71
CA THR A 147 -0.04 23.12 15.76
C THR A 147 -1.07 22.00 15.70
N LYS A 148 -2.36 22.35 15.60
CA LYS A 148 -3.43 21.36 15.51
C LYS A 148 -3.36 20.56 14.20
N ARG A 149 -3.01 21.18 13.07
CA ARG A 149 -2.76 20.49 11.80
C ARG A 149 -1.68 19.43 11.93
N ALA A 150 -0.52 19.80 12.48
CA ALA A 150 0.58 18.86 12.68
C ALA A 150 0.21 17.71 13.63
N GLU A 151 -0.48 18.01 14.73
CA GLU A 151 -0.98 17.01 15.69
C GLU A 151 -1.91 16.01 15.02
N VAL A 152 -2.91 16.48 14.27
CA VAL A 152 -3.91 15.63 13.61
C VAL A 152 -3.24 14.76 12.53
N ILE A 153 -2.35 15.33 11.75
CA ILE A 153 -1.66 14.55 10.69
C ILE A 153 -0.73 13.51 11.30
N ALA A 154 0.01 13.83 12.37
CA ALA A 154 0.84 12.85 13.06
C ALA A 154 0.00 11.68 13.64
N GLU A 155 -1.12 11.98 14.29
CA GLU A 155 -2.05 10.95 14.81
C GLU A 155 -2.65 10.11 13.67
N PHE A 156 -3.03 10.73 12.56
CA PHE A 156 -3.54 10.05 11.37
C PHE A 156 -2.48 9.12 10.75
N MET A 157 -1.25 9.59 10.57
CA MET A 157 -0.15 8.78 10.01
C MET A 157 0.27 7.64 10.93
N LEU A 158 0.23 7.85 12.24
CA LEU A 158 0.41 6.78 13.23
C LEU A 158 -0.65 5.68 13.05
N GLY A 159 -1.92 6.06 12.98
CA GLY A 159 -3.02 5.12 12.73
C GLY A 159 -2.94 4.43 11.37
N ALA A 160 -2.56 5.16 10.32
CA ALA A 160 -2.41 4.62 8.97
C ALA A 160 -1.26 3.59 8.87
N SER A 161 -0.14 3.85 9.56
CA SER A 161 0.99 2.93 9.60
C SER A 161 0.67 1.66 10.39
N LEU A 162 0.02 1.78 11.55
CA LEU A 162 -0.46 0.63 12.32
C LEU A 162 -1.50 -0.19 11.53
N SER A 163 -2.36 0.48 10.72
CA SER A 163 -3.29 -0.20 9.82
C SER A 163 -2.56 -1.07 8.81
N TYR A 164 -1.51 -0.54 8.17
CA TYR A 164 -0.70 -1.31 7.23
C TYR A 164 -0.07 -2.54 7.90
N ILE A 165 0.50 -2.37 9.11
CA ILE A 165 1.07 -3.50 9.87
C ILE A 165 0.00 -4.56 10.17
N ALA A 166 -1.16 -4.16 10.67
CA ALA A 166 -2.26 -5.08 10.99
C ALA A 166 -2.81 -5.81 9.76
N LEU A 167 -2.81 -5.16 8.59
CA LEU A 167 -3.29 -5.74 7.34
C LEU A 167 -2.30 -6.74 6.73
N ASN A 168 -1.00 -6.59 6.96
CA ASN A 168 0.01 -7.35 6.24
C ASN A 168 0.84 -8.29 7.11
N TYR A 169 1.01 -8.03 8.40
CA TYR A 169 1.87 -8.83 9.28
C TYR A 169 1.05 -9.61 10.31
N ASP A 170 1.62 -10.69 10.83
CA ASP A 170 1.00 -11.53 11.87
C ASP A 170 1.01 -10.88 13.25
N LYS A 171 1.99 -10.02 13.51
CA LYS A 171 2.13 -9.24 14.75
C LYS A 171 2.94 -7.97 14.48
N GLY A 172 2.92 -7.04 15.43
CA GLY A 172 3.67 -5.78 15.33
C GLY A 172 3.81 -5.09 16.68
N TYR A 173 4.52 -3.97 16.70
CA TYR A 173 4.63 -3.12 17.88
C TYR A 173 3.51 -2.06 17.87
N ILE A 174 2.94 -1.82 19.03
CA ILE A 174 2.06 -0.67 19.26
C ILE A 174 2.88 0.38 20.00
N VAL A 175 3.11 1.52 19.35
CA VAL A 175 3.94 2.61 19.88
C VAL A 175 3.15 3.90 19.81
N ASP A 176 3.16 4.67 20.88
CA ASP A 176 2.64 6.03 20.94
C ASP A 176 3.55 6.95 21.78
N GLU A 177 3.14 8.19 21.98
CA GLU A 177 3.91 9.21 22.68
C GLU A 177 4.23 8.88 24.16
N ASN A 178 3.53 7.92 24.74
CA ASN A 178 3.71 7.49 26.14
C ASN A 178 4.46 6.16 26.27
N THR A 179 4.78 5.51 25.14
CA THR A 179 5.38 4.17 25.14
C THR A 179 6.85 4.22 25.53
N ASP A 180 7.23 3.37 26.49
CA ASP A 180 8.64 3.08 26.79
C ASP A 180 9.18 2.08 25.76
N VAL A 181 9.99 2.58 24.83
CA VAL A 181 10.55 1.76 23.73
C VAL A 181 11.55 0.70 24.21
N THR A 182 12.05 0.80 25.45
CA THR A 182 13.00 -0.19 26.01
C THR A 182 12.31 -1.49 26.41
N THR A 183 11.00 -1.45 26.61
CA THR A 183 10.17 -2.58 27.06
C THR A 183 9.23 -3.12 25.97
N LEU A 184 9.44 -2.71 24.71
CA LEU A 184 8.58 -3.11 23.60
C LEU A 184 8.51 -4.62 23.42
N VAL A 185 7.28 -5.12 23.31
CA VAL A 185 6.95 -6.50 22.93
C VAL A 185 6.00 -6.50 21.73
N TYR A 186 5.98 -7.60 20.98
CA TYR A 186 5.01 -7.73 19.89
C TYR A 186 3.59 -7.89 20.43
N SER A 187 2.68 -7.17 19.85
CA SER A 187 1.23 -7.37 19.96
C SER A 187 0.74 -8.22 18.80
N ASN A 188 -0.30 -9.01 19.03
CA ASN A 188 -0.92 -9.77 17.94
C ASN A 188 -1.61 -8.82 16.94
N ARG A 189 -1.84 -9.30 15.72
CA ARG A 189 -2.41 -8.48 14.63
C ARG A 189 -3.77 -7.85 14.96
N LYS A 190 -4.57 -8.48 15.84
CA LYS A 190 -5.87 -7.94 16.28
C LYS A 190 -5.68 -6.72 17.18
N GLU A 191 -4.75 -6.78 18.13
CA GLU A 191 -4.42 -5.65 18.99
C GLU A 191 -3.86 -4.49 18.18
N VAL A 192 -2.98 -4.77 17.20
CA VAL A 192 -2.46 -3.74 16.28
C VAL A 192 -3.57 -3.11 15.46
N ARG A 193 -4.52 -3.91 14.91
CA ARG A 193 -5.70 -3.39 14.20
C ARG A 193 -6.54 -2.48 15.08
N ASP A 194 -6.82 -2.92 16.30
CA ASP A 194 -7.69 -2.17 17.21
C ASP A 194 -7.03 -0.85 17.62
N ALA A 195 -5.70 -0.86 17.86
CA ALA A 195 -4.91 0.35 18.09
C ALA A 195 -4.90 1.28 16.86
N ALA A 196 -4.73 0.74 15.65
CA ALA A 196 -4.79 1.51 14.41
C ALA A 196 -6.13 2.25 14.27
N ILE A 197 -7.24 1.53 14.45
CA ILE A 197 -8.59 2.11 14.38
C ILE A 197 -8.77 3.18 15.46
N ALA A 198 -8.31 2.94 16.69
CA ALA A 198 -8.40 3.91 17.76
C ALA A 198 -7.67 5.22 17.41
N LYS A 199 -6.44 5.15 16.87
CA LYS A 199 -5.67 6.31 16.42
C LYS A 199 -6.34 7.03 15.24
N LEU A 200 -6.86 6.30 14.25
CA LEU A 200 -7.60 6.87 13.13
C LEU A 200 -8.88 7.58 13.57
N GLN A 201 -9.64 7.02 14.53
CA GLN A 201 -10.85 7.65 15.05
C GLN A 201 -10.54 8.85 15.95
N SER A 202 -9.42 8.82 16.68
CA SER A 202 -8.90 9.99 17.42
C SER A 202 -8.56 11.12 16.45
N ALA A 203 -7.81 10.82 15.36
CA ALA A 203 -7.48 11.79 14.32
C ALA A 203 -8.74 12.35 13.64
N ALA A 204 -9.72 11.49 13.29
CA ALA A 204 -10.98 11.91 12.68
C ALA A 204 -11.77 12.87 13.57
N THR A 205 -11.84 12.56 14.87
CA THR A 205 -12.52 13.40 15.86
C THR A 205 -11.83 14.76 16.02
N ALA A 206 -10.50 14.75 16.14
CA ALA A 206 -9.71 15.96 16.27
C ALA A 206 -9.76 16.83 15.01
N ALA A 207 -9.72 16.20 13.82
CA ALA A 207 -9.83 16.88 12.53
C ALA A 207 -11.21 17.54 12.35
N LYS A 208 -12.28 16.83 12.73
CA LYS A 208 -13.67 17.35 12.65
C LYS A 208 -13.88 18.58 13.54
N ALA A 209 -13.20 18.62 14.69
CA ALA A 209 -13.27 19.73 15.63
C ALA A 209 -12.33 20.90 15.29
N ALA A 210 -11.47 20.75 14.28
CA ALA A 210 -10.46 21.72 13.88
C ALA A 210 -10.82 22.43 12.57
N SER A 211 -10.10 23.52 12.27
CA SER A 211 -10.16 24.23 10.99
C SER A 211 -8.74 24.46 10.49
N PHE A 212 -8.31 23.70 9.50
CA PHE A 212 -7.03 23.83 8.82
C PHE A 212 -7.11 23.28 7.40
N THR A 213 -6.09 23.57 6.60
CA THR A 213 -5.81 22.91 5.33
C THR A 213 -4.37 22.37 5.39
N THR A 214 -4.14 21.17 4.86
CA THR A 214 -2.80 20.59 4.78
C THR A 214 -1.91 21.39 3.84
N VAL A 215 -0.60 21.27 4.00
CA VAL A 215 0.37 21.91 3.11
C VAL A 215 0.50 21.11 1.82
N ALA A 216 0.43 21.75 0.66
CA ALA A 216 0.48 21.08 -0.65
C ALA A 216 1.74 20.22 -0.85
N GLY A 217 2.89 20.66 -0.34
CA GLY A 217 4.15 19.90 -0.42
C GLY A 217 4.16 18.57 0.33
N TRP A 218 3.19 18.31 1.22
CA TRP A 218 3.13 17.06 1.98
C TRP A 218 2.65 15.87 1.13
N THR A 219 1.95 16.15 0.03
CA THR A 219 1.45 15.19 -0.95
C THR A 219 1.93 15.49 -2.36
N ASN A 220 2.87 16.41 -2.48
CA ASN A 220 3.40 16.91 -3.75
C ASN A 220 2.34 17.58 -4.66
N GLY A 221 1.40 18.30 -4.07
CA GLY A 221 0.47 19.15 -4.86
C GLY A 221 -0.97 19.15 -4.38
N GLN A 222 -1.44 18.11 -3.69
CA GLN A 222 -2.80 18.09 -3.17
C GLN A 222 -2.91 18.74 -1.78
N THR A 223 -4.07 19.28 -1.49
CA THR A 223 -4.38 19.80 -0.15
C THR A 223 -5.71 19.23 0.35
N TYR A 224 -5.81 19.08 1.65
CA TYR A 224 -7.01 18.56 2.31
C TYR A 224 -7.42 19.46 3.45
N THR A 225 -8.69 19.80 3.50
CA THR A 225 -9.27 20.44 4.69
C THR A 225 -9.32 19.46 5.86
N SER A 226 -9.40 19.98 7.07
CA SER A 226 -9.55 19.15 8.27
C SER A 226 -10.78 18.22 8.17
N ALA A 227 -11.89 18.68 7.61
CA ALA A 227 -13.08 17.86 7.37
C ALA A 227 -12.80 16.69 6.40
N GLN A 228 -12.02 16.91 5.35
CA GLN A 228 -11.61 15.86 4.41
C GLN A 228 -10.66 14.85 5.06
N ILE A 229 -9.73 15.30 5.90
CA ILE A 229 -8.88 14.39 6.70
C ILE A 229 -9.74 13.51 7.63
N ALA A 230 -10.78 14.06 8.23
CA ALA A 230 -11.71 13.26 9.04
C ALA A 230 -12.44 12.19 8.20
N GLN A 231 -12.86 12.53 6.99
CA GLN A 231 -13.48 11.56 6.05
C GLN A 231 -12.49 10.47 5.62
N ILE A 232 -11.26 10.85 5.27
CA ILE A 232 -10.19 9.90 4.89
C ILE A 232 -9.89 8.94 6.05
N ALA A 233 -9.75 9.44 7.27
CA ALA A 233 -9.49 8.63 8.45
C ALA A 233 -10.64 7.64 8.75
N ASN A 234 -11.90 8.04 8.56
CA ASN A 234 -13.04 7.14 8.69
C ASN A 234 -13.04 6.06 7.60
N THR A 235 -12.76 6.43 6.34
CA THR A 235 -12.63 5.44 5.25
C THR A 235 -11.50 4.44 5.53
N LEU A 236 -10.36 4.91 6.00
CA LEU A 236 -9.23 4.02 6.34
C LEU A 236 -9.57 3.10 7.54
N SER A 237 -10.37 3.57 8.49
CA SER A 237 -10.90 2.71 9.57
C SER A 237 -11.81 1.61 9.03
N ALA A 238 -12.66 1.94 8.05
CA ALA A 238 -13.51 0.95 7.37
C ALA A 238 -12.65 -0.07 6.59
N ILE A 239 -11.65 0.40 5.84
CA ILE A 239 -10.67 -0.43 5.11
C ILE A 239 -9.95 -1.36 6.09
N THR A 240 -9.42 -0.82 7.20
CA THR A 240 -8.69 -1.59 8.20
C THR A 240 -9.55 -2.72 8.77
N LEU A 241 -10.81 -2.45 9.06
CA LEU A 241 -11.72 -3.45 9.62
C LEU A 241 -12.16 -4.49 8.57
N ALA A 242 -12.54 -4.04 7.37
CA ALA A 242 -13.10 -4.90 6.33
C ALA A 242 -12.04 -5.77 5.61
N TYR A 243 -10.80 -5.27 5.48
CA TYR A 243 -9.72 -6.00 4.81
C TYR A 243 -8.81 -6.80 5.75
N TYR A 244 -9.03 -6.67 7.07
CA TYR A 244 -8.28 -7.42 8.08
C TYR A 244 -8.36 -8.95 7.95
N PRO A 245 -9.49 -9.56 7.55
CA PRO A 245 -9.62 -11.01 7.46
C PRO A 245 -8.59 -11.66 6.54
N ARG A 246 -8.14 -12.86 6.93
CA ARG A 246 -7.19 -13.68 6.17
C ARG A 246 -7.86 -14.75 5.31
N ASN A 247 -9.17 -14.98 5.53
CA ASN A 247 -9.98 -15.97 4.82
C ASN A 247 -11.46 -15.61 4.90
N ALA A 248 -12.32 -16.40 4.20
CA ALA A 248 -13.76 -16.17 4.16
C ALA A 248 -14.44 -16.39 5.52
N ALA A 249 -13.94 -17.28 6.36
CA ALA A 249 -14.50 -17.51 7.69
C ALA A 249 -14.31 -16.26 8.58
N GLU A 250 -13.11 -15.71 8.62
CA GLU A 250 -12.85 -14.43 9.33
C GLU A 250 -13.65 -13.28 8.73
N ASN A 251 -13.82 -13.25 7.39
CA ASN A 251 -14.61 -12.23 6.70
C ASN A 251 -16.09 -12.26 7.10
N THR A 252 -16.62 -13.43 7.38
CA THR A 252 -17.99 -13.58 7.90
C THR A 252 -18.13 -12.97 9.30
N ALA A 253 -17.08 -13.02 10.12
CA ALA A 253 -17.05 -12.54 11.49
C ALA A 253 -16.74 -11.03 11.62
N VAL A 254 -16.54 -10.31 10.51
CA VAL A 254 -16.32 -8.86 10.52
C VAL A 254 -17.54 -8.14 11.10
N ALA A 255 -17.30 -7.13 11.92
CA ALA A 255 -18.33 -6.23 12.45
C ALA A 255 -18.86 -5.28 11.35
N TRP A 256 -19.60 -5.81 10.38
CA TRP A 256 -20.13 -5.07 9.23
C TRP A 256 -20.97 -3.84 9.59
N PRO A 257 -21.77 -3.84 10.67
CA PRO A 257 -22.43 -2.60 11.13
C PRO A 257 -21.43 -1.49 11.49
N GLN A 258 -20.26 -1.84 12.02
CA GLN A 258 -19.21 -0.87 12.31
C GLN A 258 -18.53 -0.37 11.03
N VAL A 259 -18.31 -1.25 10.03
CA VAL A 259 -17.86 -0.84 8.69
C VAL A 259 -18.83 0.16 8.08
N LEU A 260 -20.15 -0.10 8.17
CA LEU A 260 -21.18 0.82 7.70
C LEU A 260 -21.12 2.18 8.41
N THR A 261 -20.88 2.18 9.73
CA THR A 261 -20.72 3.41 10.51
C THR A 261 -19.53 4.24 9.99
N TYR A 262 -18.38 3.62 9.79
CA TYR A 262 -17.20 4.30 9.30
C TYR A 262 -17.37 4.78 7.85
N THR A 263 -17.94 3.96 6.97
CA THR A 263 -18.17 4.37 5.57
C THR A 263 -19.19 5.47 5.42
N ASN A 264 -20.19 5.56 6.30
CA ASN A 264 -21.15 6.66 6.36
C ASN A 264 -20.51 8.00 6.74
N ALA A 265 -19.45 7.97 7.56
CA ALA A 265 -18.67 9.14 7.94
C ALA A 265 -17.43 9.34 7.04
N GLY A 266 -17.20 8.44 6.10
CA GLY A 266 -16.05 8.42 5.20
C GLY A 266 -16.22 9.29 3.97
N MET A 267 -15.32 9.07 3.02
CA MET A 267 -15.34 9.71 1.69
C MET A 267 -16.58 9.26 0.91
N SER A 268 -16.99 10.07 -0.06
CA SER A 268 -18.15 9.73 -0.91
C SER A 268 -17.91 10.20 -2.34
N SER A 269 -18.27 9.39 -3.30
CA SER A 269 -18.22 9.76 -4.72
C SER A 269 -19.24 10.85 -5.12
N GLY A 270 -20.17 11.20 -4.25
CA GLY A 270 -21.09 12.35 -4.44
C GLY A 270 -20.40 13.71 -4.24
N THR A 271 -19.37 13.77 -3.40
CA THR A 271 -18.45 14.89 -3.21
C THR A 271 -17.04 14.31 -3.25
N PRO A 272 -16.52 13.95 -4.44
CA PRO A 272 -15.35 13.10 -4.54
C PRO A 272 -14.11 13.80 -4.01
N VAL A 273 -13.53 13.21 -2.99
CA VAL A 273 -12.20 13.54 -2.50
C VAL A 273 -11.48 12.20 -2.34
N ASP A 274 -10.59 11.91 -3.27
CA ASP A 274 -9.68 10.79 -3.13
C ASP A 274 -8.46 11.24 -2.32
N PHE A 275 -7.87 10.34 -1.54
CA PHE A 275 -6.59 10.59 -0.88
C PHE A 275 -5.48 10.28 -1.88
N VAL A 276 -4.88 11.34 -2.42
CA VAL A 276 -3.99 11.29 -3.58
C VAL A 276 -2.65 11.92 -3.23
N PHE A 277 -1.58 11.29 -3.66
CA PHE A 277 -0.25 11.88 -3.77
C PHE A 277 0.05 12.13 -5.25
N ILE A 278 0.93 13.07 -5.55
CA ILE A 278 1.32 13.33 -6.94
C ILE A 278 2.72 12.76 -7.16
N GLY A 279 2.79 11.72 -7.98
CA GLY A 279 4.07 11.15 -8.41
C GLY A 279 4.88 12.17 -9.22
N ASP A 280 6.19 12.21 -8.96
CA ASP A 280 7.14 13.14 -9.58
C ASP A 280 8.24 12.42 -10.38
N GLY A 281 7.93 11.23 -10.89
CA GLY A 281 8.89 10.40 -11.60
C GLY A 281 9.90 9.73 -10.65
N CYS A 282 9.46 9.40 -9.45
CA CYS A 282 10.27 8.74 -8.43
C CYS A 282 11.44 9.56 -7.89
N ILE A 283 11.36 10.91 -7.95
CA ILE A 283 12.34 11.80 -7.31
C ILE A 283 12.12 11.82 -5.79
N SER A 284 10.89 12.05 -5.36
CA SER A 284 10.48 12.09 -3.94
C SER A 284 9.21 11.30 -3.67
N PHE A 285 8.33 11.20 -4.66
CA PHE A 285 7.05 10.50 -4.63
C PHE A 285 6.98 9.56 -5.82
N CYS A 286 7.13 8.26 -5.56
CA CYS A 286 7.13 7.24 -6.61
C CYS A 286 5.78 6.53 -6.68
N HIS A 287 5.08 6.65 -7.81
CA HIS A 287 3.90 5.82 -8.05
C HIS A 287 4.34 4.49 -8.67
N GLU A 288 4.77 3.59 -7.83
CA GLU A 288 5.44 2.35 -8.22
C GLU A 288 4.55 1.40 -9.04
N ILE A 289 3.26 1.30 -8.71
CA ILE A 289 2.33 0.43 -9.46
C ILE A 289 2.28 0.83 -10.93
N LEU A 290 2.14 2.13 -11.23
CA LEU A 290 2.07 2.58 -12.62
C LEU A 290 3.44 2.54 -13.30
N THR A 291 4.52 2.80 -12.55
CA THR A 291 5.88 2.69 -13.09
C THR A 291 6.18 1.30 -13.65
N TRP A 292 5.60 0.24 -13.05
CA TRP A 292 5.96 -1.13 -13.38
C TRP A 292 4.90 -1.95 -14.09
N PHE A 293 3.63 -1.50 -14.11
CA PHE A 293 2.49 -2.26 -14.65
C PHE A 293 1.68 -1.53 -15.73
N ASP A 294 2.21 -0.46 -16.28
CA ASP A 294 1.66 0.16 -17.48
C ASP A 294 1.80 -0.75 -18.72
N ALA A 295 1.67 -0.23 -19.92
CA ALA A 295 1.75 -1.03 -21.13
C ALA A 295 3.18 -1.49 -21.49
N PHE A 296 4.19 -1.10 -20.69
CA PHE A 296 5.57 -1.20 -21.14
C PHE A 296 6.31 -2.49 -20.79
N ASP A 297 7.01 -2.53 -19.67
CA ASP A 297 8.17 -3.39 -19.60
C ASP A 297 8.06 -4.55 -18.63
N THR A 298 7.97 -4.23 -17.36
CA THR A 298 8.28 -5.19 -16.31
C THR A 298 7.09 -6.07 -16.01
N GLY A 299 5.89 -5.50 -16.08
CA GLY A 299 4.66 -6.17 -15.76
C GLY A 299 3.52 -5.79 -16.70
N ARG A 300 2.45 -6.52 -16.56
CA ARG A 300 1.19 -6.35 -17.30
C ARG A 300 0.03 -6.70 -16.39
N VAL A 301 -1.14 -6.28 -16.77
CA VAL A 301 -2.38 -6.83 -16.21
C VAL A 301 -2.36 -8.35 -16.36
N ASN A 302 -2.74 -9.09 -15.33
CA ASN A 302 -2.78 -10.55 -15.38
C ASN A 302 -3.84 -11.04 -16.38
N THR A 303 -3.56 -12.15 -17.08
CA THR A 303 -4.52 -12.75 -18.01
C THR A 303 -5.84 -13.11 -17.38
N ARG A 304 -5.87 -13.39 -16.07
CA ARG A 304 -7.09 -13.62 -15.29
C ARG A 304 -8.00 -12.38 -15.30
N VAL A 305 -7.42 -11.19 -15.11
CA VAL A 305 -8.18 -9.93 -15.11
C VAL A 305 -8.68 -9.61 -16.51
N ALA A 306 -7.83 -9.81 -17.52
CA ALA A 306 -8.22 -9.64 -18.92
C ALA A 306 -9.40 -10.56 -19.29
N ASN A 307 -9.32 -11.85 -18.90
CA ASN A 307 -10.40 -12.82 -19.10
C ASN A 307 -11.68 -12.45 -18.32
N LEU A 308 -11.55 -11.93 -17.10
CA LEU A 308 -12.72 -11.48 -16.31
C LEU A 308 -13.50 -10.38 -17.04
N MET A 309 -12.79 -9.47 -17.74
CA MET A 309 -13.39 -8.36 -18.46
C MET A 309 -13.83 -8.72 -19.88
N ASP A 310 -13.18 -9.70 -20.52
CA ASP A 310 -13.49 -10.17 -21.86
C ASP A 310 -13.24 -11.67 -22.00
N PRO A 311 -14.13 -12.50 -21.46
CA PRO A 311 -13.96 -13.96 -21.49
C PRO A 311 -14.07 -14.55 -22.90
N ALA A 312 -14.61 -13.80 -23.86
CA ALA A 312 -14.81 -14.28 -25.23
C ALA A 312 -13.50 -14.29 -26.05
N THR A 313 -12.60 -13.33 -25.82
CA THR A 313 -11.39 -13.18 -26.63
C THR A 313 -10.10 -13.36 -25.82
N GLN A 314 -10.15 -13.17 -24.50
CA GLN A 314 -8.97 -13.19 -23.64
C GLN A 314 -8.84 -14.53 -22.90
N ALA A 315 -8.03 -15.42 -23.41
CA ALA A 315 -7.75 -16.70 -22.75
C ALA A 315 -6.87 -16.53 -21.51
N THR A 316 -7.07 -17.40 -20.51
CA THR A 316 -6.21 -17.53 -19.33
C THR A 316 -5.99 -19.02 -19.02
N PRO A 317 -4.76 -19.53 -18.86
CA PRO A 317 -3.49 -18.81 -19.06
C PRO A 317 -3.31 -18.35 -20.52
N TRP A 318 -2.33 -17.47 -20.73
CA TRP A 318 -2.03 -16.90 -22.03
C TRP A 318 -1.58 -17.98 -23.02
N PRO A 319 -2.19 -18.11 -24.21
CA PRO A 319 -1.71 -19.02 -25.23
C PRO A 319 -0.34 -18.56 -25.79
N LEU A 320 0.52 -19.50 -26.18
CA LEU A 320 1.84 -19.18 -26.72
C LEU A 320 1.78 -18.26 -27.95
N THR A 321 0.67 -18.27 -28.67
CA THR A 321 0.42 -17.39 -29.83
C THR A 321 -0.02 -15.98 -29.44
N GLY A 322 -0.25 -15.73 -28.15
CA GLY A 322 -0.82 -14.49 -27.63
C GLY A 322 -2.35 -14.41 -27.75
N ASN A 323 -2.96 -13.52 -27.01
CA ASN A 323 -4.36 -13.17 -27.17
C ASN A 323 -4.50 -12.03 -28.21
N PRO A 324 -5.63 -11.94 -28.92
CA PRO A 324 -5.93 -10.80 -29.77
C PRO A 324 -6.17 -9.54 -28.93
N ALA A 325 -6.34 -8.40 -29.59
CA ALA A 325 -6.87 -7.20 -28.94
C ALA A 325 -8.23 -7.52 -28.30
N PRO A 326 -8.51 -6.98 -27.09
CA PRO A 326 -9.77 -7.24 -26.43
C PRO A 326 -10.96 -6.63 -27.19
N ASN A 327 -12.15 -7.11 -26.87
CA ASN A 327 -13.41 -6.53 -27.35
C ASN A 327 -14.42 -6.58 -26.19
N SER A 328 -14.08 -5.91 -25.10
CA SER A 328 -14.88 -5.92 -23.89
C SER A 328 -16.08 -4.98 -23.99
N VAL A 329 -17.19 -5.41 -23.43
CA VAL A 329 -18.36 -4.54 -23.21
C VAL A 329 -18.12 -3.54 -22.07
N ASP A 330 -17.13 -3.82 -21.21
CA ASP A 330 -16.73 -2.90 -20.14
C ASP A 330 -15.91 -1.74 -20.72
N LYS A 331 -16.45 -0.52 -20.60
CA LYS A 331 -15.81 0.69 -21.14
C LYS A 331 -14.48 1.05 -20.48
N ARG A 332 -14.12 0.42 -19.37
CA ARG A 332 -12.79 0.59 -18.77
C ARG A 332 -11.71 -0.04 -19.65
N MET A 333 -12.02 -1.12 -20.35
CA MET A 333 -11.13 -1.81 -21.31
C MET A 333 -11.50 -1.54 -22.76
N GLY A 334 -12.77 -1.70 -23.15
CA GLY A 334 -13.23 -1.54 -24.51
C GLY A 334 -12.52 -2.46 -25.51
N ASP A 335 -12.14 -1.91 -26.67
CA ASP A 335 -11.41 -2.62 -27.74
C ASP A 335 -9.89 -2.54 -27.60
N GLY A 336 -9.38 -2.11 -26.45
CA GLY A 336 -7.96 -1.94 -26.17
C GLY A 336 -7.36 -0.66 -26.71
N SER A 337 -8.09 0.16 -27.46
CA SER A 337 -7.69 1.54 -27.70
C SER A 337 -8.02 2.38 -26.47
N PHE A 338 -7.24 3.42 -26.21
CA PHE A 338 -7.44 4.27 -25.05
C PHE A 338 -8.21 5.54 -25.41
N GLY A 339 -9.02 6.05 -24.49
CA GLY A 339 -9.86 7.22 -24.70
C GLY A 339 -9.10 8.53 -24.98
N ASP A 340 -7.83 8.62 -24.61
CA ASP A 340 -6.94 9.72 -24.93
C ASP A 340 -6.04 9.35 -26.11
N ALA A 341 -6.27 9.96 -27.26
CA ALA A 341 -5.53 9.68 -28.49
C ALA A 341 -4.04 10.12 -28.44
N THR A 342 -3.64 10.87 -27.43
CA THR A 342 -2.24 11.29 -27.24
C THR A 342 -1.40 10.23 -26.55
N ILE A 343 -2.02 9.24 -25.92
CA ILE A 343 -1.32 8.18 -25.22
C ILE A 343 -0.76 7.17 -26.24
N VAL A 344 0.51 6.89 -26.05
CA VAL A 344 1.28 5.92 -26.87
C VAL A 344 1.51 4.69 -26.01
N ASP A 345 1.35 3.50 -26.60
CA ASP A 345 1.56 2.22 -25.89
C ASP A 345 3.04 1.79 -25.81
N GLY A 346 3.95 2.75 -25.91
CA GLY A 346 5.40 2.55 -25.91
C GLY A 346 6.02 2.20 -27.25
N PHE A 347 5.21 1.74 -28.21
CA PHE A 347 5.71 1.25 -29.49
C PHE A 347 4.85 1.70 -30.67
N GLY A 348 3.97 2.58 -30.44
CA GLY A 348 3.10 3.16 -31.43
C GLY A 348 1.88 3.81 -30.79
N THR A 349 1.18 4.59 -31.58
CA THR A 349 -0.08 5.19 -31.17
C THR A 349 -1.15 4.10 -31.07
N ASN A 350 -1.86 4.07 -29.97
CA ASN A 350 -3.06 3.25 -29.85
C ASN A 350 -4.27 4.08 -30.33
N PRO A 351 -4.75 3.88 -31.56
CA PRO A 351 -5.74 4.78 -32.13
C PRO A 351 -7.06 4.67 -31.37
N LYS A 352 -7.56 5.81 -30.95
CA LYS A 352 -8.88 5.93 -30.32
C LYS A 352 -9.96 5.48 -31.31
N THR A 353 -10.79 4.55 -30.87
CA THR A 353 -11.99 4.11 -31.59
C THR A 353 -13.27 4.48 -30.83
N GLY A 354 -14.44 4.17 -31.39
CA GLY A 354 -15.72 4.42 -30.74
C GLY A 354 -15.96 3.59 -29.47
N ASN A 355 -15.17 2.51 -29.27
CA ASN A 355 -15.23 1.66 -28.07
C ASN A 355 -13.92 1.72 -27.27
N ALA A 356 -13.23 2.84 -27.27
CA ALA A 356 -12.00 3.06 -26.57
C ALA A 356 -12.17 2.92 -25.04
N GLY A 357 -11.16 2.30 -24.37
CA GLY A 357 -11.10 2.16 -22.91
C GLY A 357 -10.80 3.47 -22.19
N THR A 358 -11.02 3.46 -20.86
CA THR A 358 -10.67 4.59 -19.99
C THR A 358 -9.54 4.26 -19.02
N ASP A 359 -9.28 2.97 -18.76
CA ASP A 359 -8.35 2.52 -17.72
C ASP A 359 -7.28 1.58 -18.26
N PHE A 360 -7.55 0.90 -19.38
CA PHE A 360 -6.67 -0.14 -19.93
C PHE A 360 -6.32 0.15 -21.38
N VAL A 361 -5.11 -0.24 -21.75
CA VAL A 361 -4.62 -0.12 -23.13
C VAL A 361 -4.00 -1.44 -23.57
N TYR A 362 -4.25 -1.85 -24.83
CA TYR A 362 -3.65 -3.01 -25.44
C TYR A 362 -2.34 -2.64 -26.13
N SER A 363 -1.24 -3.23 -25.66
CA SER A 363 0.05 -3.08 -26.29
C SER A 363 0.24 -4.11 -27.42
N ARG A 364 0.65 -3.65 -28.59
CA ARG A 364 1.00 -4.54 -29.73
C ARG A 364 2.37 -5.18 -29.57
N GLN A 365 3.14 -4.75 -28.59
CA GLN A 365 4.47 -5.27 -28.40
C GLN A 365 4.46 -6.64 -27.73
N ALA A 366 5.42 -7.45 -28.10
CA ALA A 366 5.67 -8.72 -27.46
C ALA A 366 5.93 -8.53 -25.95
N ILE A 367 5.41 -9.46 -25.17
CA ILE A 367 5.63 -9.52 -23.74
C ILE A 367 7.13 -9.62 -23.44
N PHE A 368 7.59 -8.81 -22.49
CA PHE A 368 8.98 -8.85 -22.07
C PHE A 368 9.32 -10.20 -21.43
N ARG A 369 10.40 -10.82 -21.91
CA ARG A 369 10.89 -12.11 -21.40
C ARG A 369 9.84 -13.25 -21.41
N PRO A 370 9.28 -13.65 -22.55
CA PRO A 370 8.26 -14.70 -22.64
C PRO A 370 8.68 -16.03 -21.97
N SER A 371 9.96 -16.38 -22.03
CA SER A 371 10.52 -17.61 -21.43
C SER A 371 10.43 -17.67 -19.90
N ARG A 372 10.06 -16.57 -19.23
CA ARG A 372 9.95 -16.50 -17.76
C ARG A 372 8.51 -16.59 -17.26
N GLY A 373 7.59 -17.15 -18.01
CA GLY A 373 6.20 -17.30 -17.58
C GLY A 373 5.27 -16.24 -18.15
N SER A 374 5.40 -15.98 -19.44
CA SER A 374 4.59 -15.00 -20.16
C SER A 374 3.11 -15.36 -20.24
N TYR A 375 2.73 -16.62 -20.08
CA TYR A 375 1.38 -17.12 -20.25
C TYR A 375 0.35 -16.58 -19.24
N HIS A 376 0.79 -15.88 -18.22
CA HIS A 376 -0.07 -15.15 -17.29
C HIS A 376 0.05 -13.63 -17.40
N GLN A 377 0.92 -13.15 -18.28
CA GLN A 377 1.14 -11.76 -18.57
C GLN A 377 0.39 -11.39 -19.85
N SER A 378 -0.66 -10.60 -19.75
CA SER A 378 -1.41 -10.14 -20.92
C SER A 378 -0.66 -9.04 -21.68
N ASN A 379 -1.16 -8.64 -22.87
CA ASN A 379 -0.70 -7.44 -23.57
C ASN A 379 -1.47 -6.18 -23.13
N ILE A 380 -2.02 -6.19 -21.93
CA ILE A 380 -2.85 -5.09 -21.44
C ILE A 380 -2.10 -4.38 -20.32
N GLY A 381 -1.89 -3.09 -20.49
CA GLY A 381 -1.39 -2.17 -19.47
C GLY A 381 -2.53 -1.45 -18.75
N TYR A 382 -2.27 -1.00 -17.54
CA TYR A 382 -3.19 -0.22 -16.73
C TYR A 382 -2.68 1.22 -16.65
N ILE A 383 -3.44 2.16 -17.20
CA ILE A 383 -3.00 3.53 -17.40
C ILE A 383 -3.99 4.58 -16.89
N ARG A 384 -4.91 4.18 -16.03
CA ARG A 384 -5.96 5.07 -15.50
C ARG A 384 -5.41 6.38 -14.93
N TYR A 385 -4.29 6.31 -14.24
CA TYR A 385 -3.71 7.44 -13.52
C TYR A 385 -2.41 7.95 -14.14
N ASP A 386 -1.65 7.10 -14.81
CA ASP A 386 -0.40 7.46 -15.48
C ASP A 386 -0.62 7.72 -16.97
N LYS A 387 -0.80 8.97 -17.31
CA LYS A 387 -0.89 9.38 -18.71
C LYS A 387 0.45 9.80 -19.30
N SER A 388 1.44 10.12 -18.45
CA SER A 388 2.72 10.65 -18.90
C SER A 388 3.74 9.56 -19.18
N GLY A 389 3.71 8.43 -18.49
CA GLY A 389 4.61 7.30 -18.73
C GLY A 389 4.49 6.71 -20.11
N LEU A 390 3.29 6.70 -20.69
CA LEU A 390 3.03 6.26 -22.06
C LEU A 390 3.33 7.34 -23.12
N GLN A 391 3.49 8.59 -22.73
CA GLN A 391 3.77 9.70 -23.64
C GLN A 391 5.27 9.91 -23.87
N ASP A 392 6.11 9.38 -23.00
CA ASP A 392 7.56 9.45 -23.12
C ASP A 392 8.11 8.13 -23.66
N PRO A 393 8.35 8.00 -24.98
CA PRO A 393 8.88 6.78 -25.57
C PRO A 393 10.31 6.43 -25.13
N GLY A 394 10.97 7.30 -24.39
CA GLY A 394 12.25 7.05 -23.71
C GLY A 394 12.09 6.84 -22.19
N GLY A 395 10.90 7.11 -21.65
CA GLY A 395 10.57 7.03 -20.24
C GLY A 395 10.16 5.63 -19.83
N ILE A 396 11.13 4.80 -19.55
CA ILE A 396 10.93 3.46 -18.94
C ILE A 396 10.34 3.60 -17.51
N TYR A 397 10.31 4.80 -17.00
CA TYR A 397 9.96 5.10 -15.61
C TYR A 397 8.88 6.20 -15.57
N GLY A 398 7.64 5.80 -15.78
CA GLY A 398 6.49 6.64 -15.53
C GLY A 398 6.41 7.05 -14.07
N GLY A 399 5.28 6.95 -13.47
CA GLY A 399 5.08 7.30 -12.07
C GLY A 399 4.90 8.79 -11.85
N PHE A 400 4.62 9.53 -12.91
CA PHE A 400 4.16 10.91 -12.86
C PHE A 400 2.63 10.96 -12.76
N GLY A 401 2.11 11.91 -12.01
CA GLY A 401 0.69 12.16 -11.93
C GLY A 401 0.03 11.66 -10.67
N PRO A 402 -1.32 11.66 -10.62
CA PRO A 402 -2.06 11.35 -9.41
C PRO A 402 -1.92 9.87 -9.03
N ALA A 403 -1.48 9.62 -7.81
CA ALA A 403 -1.39 8.33 -7.17
C ALA A 403 -2.43 8.22 -6.05
N PRO A 404 -3.66 7.80 -6.33
CA PRO A 404 -4.67 7.62 -5.29
C PRO A 404 -4.31 6.40 -4.44
N VAL A 405 -4.27 6.59 -3.13
CA VAL A 405 -4.03 5.51 -2.16
C VAL A 405 -5.31 5.03 -1.50
N ILE A 406 -6.31 5.91 -1.41
CA ILE A 406 -7.67 5.61 -0.95
C ILE A 406 -8.63 6.40 -1.84
N SER A 407 -9.68 5.75 -2.37
CA SER A 407 -10.66 6.43 -3.21
C SER A 407 -12.05 6.48 -2.58
N ALA A 408 -12.82 7.50 -2.96
CA ALA A 408 -14.23 7.58 -2.62
C ALA A 408 -15.03 6.39 -3.17
N GLY A 409 -14.63 5.88 -4.35
CA GLY A 409 -15.20 4.66 -4.94
C GLY A 409 -14.97 3.42 -4.07
N GLN A 410 -13.79 3.29 -3.46
CA GLN A 410 -13.49 2.22 -2.51
C GLN A 410 -14.38 2.29 -1.28
N ASN A 411 -14.59 3.48 -0.72
CA ASN A 411 -15.51 3.68 0.39
C ASN A 411 -16.96 3.29 0.01
N ASP A 412 -17.41 3.67 -1.19
CA ASP A 412 -18.75 3.32 -1.69
C ASP A 412 -18.91 1.80 -1.86
N LEU A 413 -17.91 1.09 -2.38
CA LEU A 413 -17.97 -0.38 -2.52
C LEU A 413 -17.93 -1.10 -1.16
N LEU A 414 -17.17 -0.61 -0.18
CA LEU A 414 -17.22 -1.13 1.19
C LEU A 414 -18.57 -0.88 1.85
N LYS A 415 -19.15 0.29 1.63
CA LYS A 415 -20.51 0.62 2.09
C LYS A 415 -21.56 -0.26 1.41
N ALA A 416 -21.40 -0.52 0.10
CA ALA A 416 -22.28 -1.42 -0.64
C ALA A 416 -22.24 -2.84 -0.06
N GLU A 417 -21.06 -3.34 0.28
CA GLU A 417 -20.92 -4.66 0.91
C GLU A 417 -21.56 -4.70 2.29
N ALA A 418 -21.31 -3.69 3.13
CA ALA A 418 -21.91 -3.62 4.47
C ALA A 418 -23.45 -3.56 4.39
N ALA A 419 -23.99 -2.78 3.45
CA ALA A 419 -25.43 -2.69 3.18
C ALA A 419 -26.00 -4.05 2.70
N LEU A 420 -25.33 -4.70 1.73
CA LEU A 420 -25.73 -6.00 1.20
C LEU A 420 -25.79 -7.06 2.30
N ARG A 421 -24.79 -7.12 3.16
CA ARG A 421 -24.72 -8.04 4.31
C ARG A 421 -25.76 -7.72 5.39
N GLY A 422 -26.14 -6.45 5.49
CA GLY A 422 -27.21 -5.98 6.37
C GLY A 422 -28.62 -6.14 5.80
N GLY A 423 -28.76 -6.63 4.55
CA GLY A 423 -30.04 -6.80 3.87
C GLY A 423 -30.59 -5.54 3.19
N ASP A 424 -29.85 -4.43 3.20
CA ASP A 424 -30.22 -3.20 2.46
C ASP A 424 -29.76 -3.31 1.00
N LEU A 425 -30.54 -4.04 0.20
CA LEU A 425 -30.25 -4.27 -1.21
C LEU A 425 -30.37 -2.97 -2.04
N VAL A 426 -31.21 -2.04 -1.64
CA VAL A 426 -31.41 -0.77 -2.36
C VAL A 426 -30.14 0.07 -2.32
N THR A 427 -29.58 0.26 -1.13
CA THR A 427 -28.30 0.98 -0.96
C THR A 427 -27.16 0.24 -1.67
N ALA A 428 -27.08 -1.09 -1.55
CA ALA A 428 -26.06 -1.88 -2.22
C ALA A 428 -26.11 -1.69 -3.75
N VAL A 429 -27.27 -1.86 -4.37
CA VAL A 429 -27.48 -1.67 -5.81
C VAL A 429 -27.10 -0.27 -6.26
N THR A 430 -27.53 0.75 -5.53
CA THR A 430 -27.22 2.15 -5.85
C THR A 430 -25.73 2.39 -5.91
N LEU A 431 -24.98 1.89 -4.94
CA LEU A 431 -23.53 2.09 -4.85
C LEU A 431 -22.76 1.25 -5.86
N ILE A 432 -23.13 -0.01 -6.08
CA ILE A 432 -22.54 -0.86 -7.13
C ILE A 432 -22.68 -0.21 -8.51
N ASN A 433 -23.85 0.34 -8.81
CA ASN A 433 -24.11 0.94 -10.12
C ASN A 433 -23.34 2.23 -10.38
N LYS A 434 -22.78 2.89 -9.38
CA LYS A 434 -21.92 4.08 -9.61
C LYS A 434 -20.70 3.72 -10.44
N THR A 435 -20.06 2.61 -10.18
CA THR A 435 -18.89 2.14 -10.94
C THR A 435 -19.31 1.23 -12.09
N ARG A 436 -20.20 0.28 -11.83
CA ARG A 436 -20.66 -0.68 -12.83
C ARG A 436 -21.30 -0.04 -14.05
N VAL A 437 -22.25 0.85 -13.85
CA VAL A 437 -22.95 1.58 -14.93
C VAL A 437 -22.19 2.84 -15.29
N GLY A 438 -21.82 3.64 -14.29
CA GLY A 438 -21.25 4.98 -14.50
C GLY A 438 -19.89 4.94 -15.17
N ARG A 439 -19.03 3.97 -14.81
CA ARG A 439 -17.68 3.83 -15.41
C ARG A 439 -17.62 2.69 -16.42
N GLY A 440 -18.09 1.51 -16.05
CA GLY A 440 -18.05 0.33 -16.89
C GLY A 440 -19.05 0.32 -18.04
N GLY A 441 -20.14 1.08 -17.97
CA GLY A 441 -21.23 1.03 -18.95
C GLY A 441 -21.90 -0.33 -19.01
N LEU A 442 -21.75 -1.15 -17.98
CA LEU A 442 -22.28 -2.51 -17.88
C LEU A 442 -23.77 -2.49 -17.52
N ALA A 443 -24.44 -3.60 -17.81
CA ALA A 443 -25.83 -3.80 -17.39
C ALA A 443 -25.99 -3.55 -15.89
N PRO A 444 -27.01 -2.79 -15.45
CA PRO A 444 -27.17 -2.39 -14.06
C PRO A 444 -27.38 -3.59 -13.14
N ALA A 445 -26.96 -3.45 -11.90
CA ALA A 445 -27.43 -4.26 -10.80
C ALA A 445 -28.87 -3.86 -10.44
N SER A 446 -29.66 -4.81 -9.96
CA SER A 446 -31.06 -4.61 -9.58
C SER A 446 -31.33 -5.35 -8.26
N VAL A 447 -32.27 -4.85 -7.47
CA VAL A 447 -32.73 -5.56 -6.25
C VAL A 447 -33.28 -6.96 -6.60
N ALA A 448 -33.85 -7.12 -7.79
CA ALA A 448 -34.36 -8.42 -8.27
C ALA A 448 -33.25 -9.47 -8.51
N ASP A 449 -31.98 -9.07 -8.60
CA ASP A 449 -30.85 -10.00 -8.76
C ASP A 449 -30.66 -10.90 -7.51
N GLY A 450 -31.09 -10.45 -6.35
CA GLY A 450 -30.88 -11.13 -5.08
C GLY A 450 -29.43 -11.08 -4.58
N VAL A 451 -29.20 -11.52 -3.36
CA VAL A 451 -27.92 -11.38 -2.64
C VAL A 451 -26.76 -12.05 -3.40
N ALA A 452 -26.94 -13.26 -3.92
CA ALA A 452 -25.86 -14.02 -4.57
C ALA A 452 -25.33 -13.32 -5.83
N VAL A 453 -26.23 -12.85 -6.71
CA VAL A 453 -25.85 -12.16 -7.95
C VAL A 453 -25.27 -10.78 -7.64
N LEU A 454 -25.82 -10.07 -6.65
CA LEU A 454 -25.27 -8.79 -6.18
C LEU A 454 -23.87 -8.96 -5.59
N THR A 455 -23.61 -10.05 -4.85
CA THR A 455 -22.27 -10.36 -4.35
C THR A 455 -21.28 -10.58 -5.50
N THR A 456 -21.69 -11.29 -6.56
CA THR A 456 -20.85 -11.47 -7.76
C THR A 456 -20.56 -10.14 -8.47
N LYS A 457 -21.58 -9.30 -8.66
CA LYS A 457 -21.42 -7.97 -9.28
C LYS A 457 -20.52 -7.06 -8.44
N LEU A 458 -20.68 -7.08 -7.12
CA LEU A 458 -19.82 -6.35 -6.20
C LEU A 458 -18.37 -6.87 -6.25
N GLY A 459 -18.19 -8.19 -6.34
CA GLY A 459 -16.88 -8.81 -6.49
C GLY A 459 -16.17 -8.33 -7.76
N TYR A 460 -16.88 -8.28 -8.87
CA TYR A 460 -16.35 -7.74 -10.12
C TYR A 460 -15.86 -6.29 -9.96
N GLU A 461 -16.66 -5.43 -9.33
CA GLU A 461 -16.26 -4.04 -9.10
C GLU A 461 -15.06 -3.92 -8.15
N ASN A 462 -14.94 -4.76 -7.12
CA ASN A 462 -13.74 -4.81 -6.27
C ASN A 462 -12.48 -5.25 -7.04
N GLU A 463 -12.62 -6.13 -8.02
CA GLU A 463 -11.49 -6.61 -8.84
C GLU A 463 -11.06 -5.60 -9.91
N ILE A 464 -12.00 -4.86 -10.51
CA ILE A 464 -11.73 -4.01 -11.67
C ILE A 464 -11.63 -2.53 -11.28
N GLU A 465 -12.58 -2.01 -10.49
CA GLU A 465 -12.57 -0.59 -10.12
C GLU A 465 -11.44 -0.25 -9.15
N LEU A 466 -11.09 -1.19 -8.25
CA LEU A 466 -10.03 -0.99 -7.25
C LEU A 466 -8.66 -1.50 -7.72
N LEU A 467 -8.53 -1.90 -8.98
CA LEU A 467 -7.26 -2.27 -9.56
C LEU A 467 -6.31 -1.07 -9.53
N GLY A 468 -5.06 -1.27 -9.09
CA GLY A 468 -4.07 -0.21 -8.94
C GLY A 468 -4.23 0.67 -7.69
N LEU A 469 -5.21 0.42 -6.84
CA LEU A 469 -5.40 1.10 -5.55
C LEU A 469 -4.69 0.35 -4.44
N GLY A 470 -3.38 0.56 -4.30
CA GLY A 470 -2.57 -0.21 -3.37
C GLY A 470 -2.82 -1.71 -3.51
N ALA A 471 -2.84 -2.44 -2.43
CA ALA A 471 -3.12 -3.88 -2.38
C ALA A 471 -4.62 -4.24 -2.23
N ALA A 472 -5.56 -3.36 -2.58
CA ALA A 472 -7.00 -3.57 -2.36
C ALA A 472 -7.51 -4.89 -2.96
N THR A 473 -7.07 -5.23 -4.19
CA THR A 473 -7.43 -6.49 -4.85
C THR A 473 -6.86 -7.72 -4.14
N PHE A 474 -5.65 -7.62 -3.56
CA PHE A 474 -5.09 -8.69 -2.73
C PHE A 474 -5.95 -8.92 -1.48
N TYR A 475 -6.30 -7.88 -0.76
CA TYR A 475 -7.13 -7.99 0.44
C TYR A 475 -8.53 -8.51 0.14
N TRP A 476 -9.14 -8.09 -0.96
CA TRP A 476 -10.41 -8.63 -1.42
C TRP A 476 -10.31 -10.13 -1.67
N ARG A 477 -9.36 -10.55 -2.50
CA ARG A 477 -9.19 -11.97 -2.86
C ARG A 477 -8.81 -12.84 -1.67
N ARG A 478 -7.98 -12.33 -0.77
CA ARG A 478 -7.58 -13.02 0.46
C ARG A 478 -8.78 -13.33 1.36
N ARG A 479 -9.59 -12.32 1.65
CA ARG A 479 -10.75 -12.47 2.55
C ARG A 479 -11.94 -13.19 1.94
N THR A 480 -11.90 -13.49 0.66
CA THR A 480 -12.93 -14.26 -0.07
C THR A 480 -12.44 -15.63 -0.52
N ASP A 481 -11.29 -16.09 -0.03
CA ASP A 481 -10.63 -17.36 -0.41
C ASP A 481 -10.37 -17.47 -1.93
N ALA A 482 -10.22 -16.35 -2.61
CA ALA A 482 -10.01 -16.30 -4.06
C ALA A 482 -8.53 -16.28 -4.46
N LEU A 483 -7.58 -16.22 -3.52
CA LEU A 483 -6.16 -16.38 -3.81
C LEU A 483 -5.86 -17.82 -4.24
N LEU A 484 -4.82 -17.99 -5.06
CA LEU A 484 -4.34 -19.33 -5.40
C LEU A 484 -3.87 -20.07 -4.14
N ALA A 485 -4.12 -21.36 -4.11
CA ALA A 485 -3.63 -22.24 -3.03
C ALA A 485 -2.10 -22.08 -2.86
N GLY A 486 -1.64 -22.00 -1.62
CA GLY A 486 -0.23 -21.76 -1.30
C GLY A 486 0.21 -20.30 -1.34
N THR A 487 -0.69 -19.35 -1.64
CA THR A 487 -0.39 -17.92 -1.50
C THR A 487 -0.35 -17.55 -0.02
N PRO A 488 0.75 -16.92 0.49
CA PRO A 488 0.79 -16.45 1.87
C PRO A 488 -0.29 -15.39 2.10
N HIS A 489 -1.00 -15.51 3.24
CA HIS A 489 -2.07 -14.57 3.59
C HIS A 489 -1.56 -13.40 4.43
N GLU A 490 -0.37 -13.50 4.98
CA GLU A 490 0.29 -12.46 5.76
C GLU A 490 1.82 -12.63 5.75
N MET A 491 2.52 -11.60 6.18
CA MET A 491 3.98 -11.55 6.28
C MET A 491 4.41 -11.89 7.72
N PRO A 492 5.56 -12.58 7.90
CA PRO A 492 6.18 -12.74 9.22
C PRO A 492 6.80 -11.42 9.67
N VAL A 493 7.09 -11.30 10.97
CA VAL A 493 7.99 -10.24 11.45
C VAL A 493 9.34 -10.38 10.74
N PRO A 494 9.95 -9.28 10.28
CA PRO A 494 11.22 -9.34 9.57
C PRO A 494 12.33 -10.04 10.38
N ALA A 495 13.14 -10.84 9.69
CA ALA A 495 14.26 -11.56 10.31
C ALA A 495 15.21 -10.64 11.10
N LYS A 496 15.40 -9.40 10.62
CA LYS A 496 16.21 -8.40 11.30
C LYS A 496 15.63 -8.04 12.68
N GLU A 497 14.32 -7.88 12.78
CA GLU A 497 13.64 -7.56 14.04
C GLU A 497 13.68 -8.76 15.01
N LEU A 498 13.42 -9.97 14.48
CA LEU A 498 13.53 -11.20 15.26
C LEU A 498 14.94 -11.38 15.82
N GLY A 499 15.98 -11.09 15.01
CA GLY A 499 17.38 -11.15 15.44
C GLY A 499 17.70 -10.16 16.57
N VAL A 500 17.19 -8.93 16.52
CA VAL A 500 17.36 -7.94 17.59
C VAL A 500 16.71 -8.40 18.89
N LYS A 501 15.59 -9.13 18.81
CA LYS A 501 14.90 -9.69 19.99
C LYS A 501 15.44 -11.05 20.43
N GLY A 502 16.35 -11.66 19.67
CA GLY A 502 16.84 -13.02 19.93
C GLY A 502 15.79 -14.10 19.71
N GLU A 503 14.76 -13.83 18.88
CA GLU A 503 13.70 -14.78 18.55
C GLU A 503 14.07 -15.65 17.34
N ALA A 504 13.47 -16.84 17.26
CA ALA A 504 13.69 -17.75 16.15
C ALA A 504 13.06 -17.23 14.86
N LEU A 505 13.73 -17.43 13.74
CA LEU A 505 13.20 -17.11 12.42
C LEU A 505 12.03 -18.02 12.06
N TYR A 506 11.02 -17.47 11.40
CA TYR A 506 9.89 -18.18 10.87
C TYR A 506 9.37 -17.54 9.57
N THR A 507 8.55 -18.27 8.83
CA THR A 507 8.02 -17.79 7.56
C THR A 507 6.70 -18.47 7.18
N TRP A 508 6.07 -17.96 6.13
CA TRP A 508 4.81 -18.45 5.56
C TRP A 508 4.94 -18.74 4.06
N GLY A 509 4.04 -19.56 3.54
CA GLY A 509 4.05 -20.04 2.15
C GLY A 509 5.08 -21.16 1.96
N GLY A 510 5.03 -21.85 0.84
CA GLY A 510 5.87 -23.01 0.59
C GLY A 510 5.20 -24.33 0.99
N THR A 511 6.00 -25.34 1.32
CA THR A 511 5.54 -26.68 1.69
C THR A 511 5.94 -27.01 3.12
N GLY A 512 5.05 -27.59 3.89
CA GLY A 512 5.31 -28.02 5.29
C GLY A 512 4.81 -27.02 6.34
N PRO A 513 4.86 -27.39 7.62
CA PRO A 513 4.22 -26.64 8.71
C PRO A 513 4.69 -25.21 8.88
N LEU A 514 6.01 -24.96 8.75
CA LEU A 514 6.60 -23.63 8.88
C LEU A 514 6.42 -22.78 7.61
N ASN A 515 5.94 -23.39 6.52
CA ASN A 515 5.77 -22.77 5.22
C ASN A 515 4.30 -22.79 4.79
N SER A 516 3.36 -22.84 5.74
CA SER A 516 1.93 -22.79 5.44
C SER A 516 1.54 -21.45 4.80
N ALA A 517 0.41 -21.43 4.11
CA ALA A 517 -0.14 -20.20 3.52
C ALA A 517 -0.60 -19.20 4.60
N THR A 518 -0.96 -19.71 5.76
CA THR A 518 -1.33 -18.96 6.96
C THR A 518 -0.51 -19.46 8.14
N PRO A 519 -0.30 -18.63 9.17
CA PRO A 519 0.27 -19.07 10.43
C PRO A 519 -0.49 -20.25 11.01
N PRO A 520 0.20 -21.17 11.70
CA PRO A 520 -0.44 -22.26 12.39
C PRO A 520 -1.39 -21.79 13.49
#